data_8c7a04d16b103f87185bccc50de15768
#
_entry.id   8c7a04d16b103f87185bccc50de15768
#
_cell.length_a   1.000
_cell.length_b   1.000
_cell.length_c   1.000
_cell.angle_alpha   90.00
_cell.angle_beta   90.00
_cell.angle_gamma   90.00
#
_symmetry.space_group_name_H-M   'P 1'
#
loop_
_entity.id
_entity.type
_entity.pdbx_description
1 polymer ?
#
loop_
_entity_poly.entity_id
_entity_poly.type
_entity_poly.pdbx_seq_one_letter_code
_entity_poly.pdbx_strand_id
1 'polypeptide(L)'
;MDKNMLFKMVQQYTGDKPLLLIGTGGTIPYGIPGMNKLAEHLISALGDKYISDSGWDTFITRINTGLDLESALTDINLKDAIIDDIIMQTWLLVSDADLDLLTKILSDKETLPLSQLIYKMYTPTPQCVNIITTNYDRVIEYACDQVKLPTDVRFSGNYFKSFSNSEIKSRNIVNLIKVHGSLDMFKDKDDYVYSIPLQRTIPSGFIPEIITPGANKYRALLTSQCADMKHQADNLVEKAKSFLCIGYGFNDSQIQRNIIEGIKNGKPIVVVTKQLSDAAAGLIINSSSKYVIIQEDMGDSTKSDIFINKERFQIEGTYWTVEGLLNII
;
A
#
# COMPACT_ATOMS: atom_id res chain seq x y z
N MET A 1 7.08 27.89 10.76
CA MET A 1 6.59 26.96 11.80
C MET A 1 7.78 26.41 12.56
N ASP A 2 7.67 26.24 13.90
CA ASP A 2 8.70 25.59 14.72
C ASP A 2 8.54 24.05 14.63
N LYS A 3 9.68 23.31 14.62
CA LYS A 3 9.70 21.84 14.65
C LYS A 3 8.85 21.27 15.78
N ASN A 4 8.90 21.89 16.95
CA ASN A 4 8.13 21.46 18.13
C ASN A 4 6.61 21.51 17.88
N MET A 5 6.14 22.47 17.11
CA MET A 5 4.72 22.57 16.75
C MET A 5 4.32 21.43 15.82
N LEU A 6 5.13 21.14 14.77
CA LEU A 6 4.91 20.00 13.90
C LEU A 6 4.83 18.69 14.71
N PHE A 7 5.83 18.45 15.56
CA PHE A 7 5.91 17.21 16.35
C PHE A 7 4.69 17.02 17.25
N LYS A 8 4.28 18.10 17.96
CA LYS A 8 3.06 18.07 18.79
C LYS A 8 1.81 17.76 17.98
N MET A 9 1.65 18.34 16.78
CA MET A 9 0.49 18.08 15.94
C MET A 9 0.47 16.64 15.41
N VAL A 10 1.61 16.13 14.91
CA VAL A 10 1.71 14.74 14.48
C VAL A 10 1.39 13.78 15.62
N GLN A 11 2.00 13.99 16.80
CA GLN A 11 1.74 13.17 18.01
C GLN A 11 0.28 13.23 18.43
N GLN A 12 -0.34 14.41 18.39
CA GLN A 12 -1.76 14.57 18.72
C GLN A 12 -2.66 13.83 17.74
N TYR A 13 -2.35 13.85 16.45
CA TYR A 13 -3.17 13.22 15.40
C TYR A 13 -2.95 11.72 15.30
N THR A 14 -1.79 11.21 15.74
CA THR A 14 -1.45 9.78 15.73
C THR A 14 -1.52 9.11 17.10
N GLY A 15 -1.71 9.85 18.18
CA GLY A 15 -1.61 9.31 19.57
C GLY A 15 -2.76 8.38 19.97
N ASP A 16 -3.91 8.43 19.32
CA ASP A 16 -5.07 7.59 19.66
C ASP A 16 -5.31 6.49 18.61
N LYS A 17 -4.30 5.66 18.38
CA LYS A 17 -4.36 4.47 17.52
C LYS A 17 -4.88 4.77 16.11
N PRO A 18 -4.09 5.45 15.29
CA PRO A 18 -4.47 5.74 13.92
C PRO A 18 -4.66 4.44 13.13
N LEU A 19 -5.57 4.44 12.16
CA LEU A 19 -5.54 3.45 11.11
C LEU A 19 -4.34 3.76 10.20
N LEU A 20 -3.44 2.79 10.04
CA LEU A 20 -2.30 2.91 9.13
C LEU A 20 -2.74 2.55 7.71
N LEU A 21 -2.41 3.43 6.76
CA LEU A 21 -2.56 3.16 5.33
C LEU A 21 -1.17 3.17 4.70
N ILE A 22 -0.72 2.02 4.24
CA ILE A 22 0.61 1.87 3.67
C ILE A 22 0.46 1.58 2.18
N GLY A 23 0.99 2.49 1.36
CA GLY A 23 1.05 2.33 -0.09
C GLY A 23 2.45 1.98 -0.57
N THR A 24 2.63 1.86 -1.88
CA THR A 24 3.89 1.45 -2.54
C THR A 24 5.07 2.35 -2.16
N GLY A 25 4.84 3.66 -1.98
CA GLY A 25 5.88 4.59 -1.51
C GLY A 25 6.47 4.24 -0.15
N GLY A 26 5.75 3.48 0.69
CA GLY A 26 6.23 2.98 1.98
C GLY A 26 7.13 1.75 1.87
N THR A 27 7.16 1.05 0.72
CA THR A 27 7.94 -0.18 0.51
C THR A 27 9.03 -0.04 -0.58
N ILE A 28 8.95 0.96 -1.46
CA ILE A 28 10.00 1.29 -2.44
C ILE A 28 11.40 1.42 -1.82
N PRO A 29 11.60 2.07 -0.64
CA PRO A 29 12.92 2.18 -0.04
C PRO A 29 13.59 0.84 0.25
N TYR A 30 12.83 -0.23 0.37
CA TYR A 30 13.33 -1.60 0.61
C TYR A 30 13.58 -2.39 -0.68
N GLY A 31 13.52 -1.74 -1.85
CA GLY A 31 13.79 -2.35 -3.16
C GLY A 31 12.57 -2.88 -3.89
N ILE A 32 11.37 -2.76 -3.31
CA ILE A 32 10.13 -3.15 -3.99
C ILE A 32 9.87 -2.21 -5.18
N PRO A 33 9.56 -2.73 -6.38
CA PRO A 33 9.34 -1.91 -7.56
C PRO A 33 8.10 -1.02 -7.41
N GLY A 34 8.25 0.26 -7.74
CA GLY A 34 7.12 1.18 -7.85
C GLY A 34 6.45 1.12 -9.23
N MET A 35 5.38 1.89 -9.41
CA MET A 35 4.54 1.87 -10.62
C MET A 35 5.31 2.16 -11.92
N ASN A 36 6.33 3.02 -11.90
CA ASN A 36 7.15 3.31 -13.08
C ASN A 36 7.96 2.11 -13.52
N LYS A 37 8.66 1.44 -12.57
CA LYS A 37 9.41 0.21 -12.85
C LYS A 37 8.49 -0.92 -13.32
N LEU A 38 7.28 -1.01 -12.78
CA LEU A 38 6.29 -1.98 -13.24
C LEU A 38 5.85 -1.68 -14.69
N ALA A 39 5.59 -0.42 -15.04
CA ALA A 39 5.24 -0.03 -16.40
C ALA A 39 6.36 -0.38 -17.40
N GLU A 40 7.61 -0.04 -17.09
CA GLU A 40 8.79 -0.39 -17.89
C GLU A 40 8.91 -1.91 -18.08
N HIS A 41 8.74 -2.68 -17.00
CA HIS A 41 8.80 -4.14 -17.06
C HIS A 41 7.70 -4.72 -17.95
N LEU A 42 6.45 -4.28 -17.80
CA LEU A 42 5.33 -4.75 -18.62
C LEU A 42 5.57 -4.46 -20.11
N ILE A 43 6.04 -3.27 -20.46
CA ILE A 43 6.36 -2.91 -21.84
C ILE A 43 7.50 -3.80 -22.37
N SER A 44 8.55 -4.01 -21.59
CA SER A 44 9.68 -4.86 -22.00
C SER A 44 9.28 -6.34 -22.16
N ALA A 45 8.47 -6.87 -21.25
CA ALA A 45 8.13 -8.30 -21.25
C ALA A 45 7.01 -8.66 -22.25
N LEU A 46 6.10 -7.74 -22.52
CA LEU A 46 4.89 -8.02 -23.29
C LEU A 46 4.84 -7.27 -24.65
N GLY A 47 5.73 -6.29 -24.89
CA GLY A 47 5.69 -5.42 -26.05
C GLY A 47 5.70 -6.18 -27.37
N ASP A 48 6.63 -7.11 -27.55
CA ASP A 48 6.74 -7.92 -28.77
C ASP A 48 5.55 -8.87 -28.96
N LYS A 49 5.04 -9.42 -27.85
CA LYS A 49 3.91 -10.37 -27.88
C LYS A 49 2.60 -9.71 -28.34
N TYR A 50 2.39 -8.45 -27.99
CA TYR A 50 1.14 -7.72 -28.23
C TYR A 50 1.28 -6.51 -29.15
N ILE A 51 2.36 -6.45 -29.94
CA ILE A 51 2.68 -5.34 -30.86
C ILE A 51 1.55 -4.98 -31.84
N SER A 52 0.69 -5.93 -32.19
CA SER A 52 -0.43 -5.72 -33.12
C SER A 52 -1.79 -5.51 -32.41
N ASP A 53 -1.81 -5.42 -31.08
CA ASP A 53 -3.05 -5.21 -30.33
C ASP A 53 -3.30 -3.71 -30.08
N SER A 54 -4.44 -3.20 -30.53
CA SER A 54 -4.76 -1.78 -30.45
C SER A 54 -4.94 -1.26 -29.00
N GLY A 55 -5.40 -2.11 -28.09
CA GLY A 55 -5.51 -1.76 -26.68
C GLY A 55 -4.13 -1.64 -26.05
N TRP A 56 -3.23 -2.57 -26.39
CA TRP A 56 -1.84 -2.54 -25.92
C TRP A 56 -1.08 -1.34 -26.50
N ASP A 57 -1.25 -1.01 -27.77
CA ASP A 57 -0.67 0.17 -28.39
C ASP A 57 -1.16 1.47 -27.72
N THR A 58 -2.45 1.54 -27.40
CA THR A 58 -3.01 2.65 -26.62
C THR A 58 -2.35 2.78 -25.24
N PHE A 59 -2.14 1.66 -24.55
CA PHE A 59 -1.44 1.65 -23.26
C PHE A 59 -0.01 2.20 -23.38
N ILE A 60 0.79 1.68 -24.32
CA ILE A 60 2.15 2.15 -24.59
C ILE A 60 2.17 3.65 -24.89
N THR A 61 1.27 4.10 -25.77
CA THR A 61 1.16 5.52 -26.12
C THR A 61 0.89 6.39 -24.90
N ARG A 62 -0.03 5.98 -24.03
CA ARG A 62 -0.36 6.73 -22.79
C ARG A 62 0.83 6.80 -21.83
N ILE A 63 1.57 5.70 -21.62
CA ILE A 63 2.79 5.71 -20.80
C ILE A 63 3.82 6.67 -21.40
N ASN A 64 4.05 6.62 -22.71
CA ASN A 64 5.01 7.49 -23.39
C ASN A 64 4.62 8.98 -23.36
N THR A 65 3.35 9.30 -23.18
CA THR A 65 2.88 10.68 -22.96
C THR A 65 2.98 11.13 -21.50
N GLY A 66 3.49 10.28 -20.60
CA GLY A 66 3.76 10.61 -19.21
C GLY A 66 2.60 10.32 -18.24
N LEU A 67 1.57 9.56 -18.65
CA LEU A 67 0.55 9.10 -17.71
C LEU A 67 1.16 8.05 -16.77
N ASP A 68 0.71 8.05 -15.51
CA ASP A 68 1.01 6.97 -14.59
C ASP A 68 0.35 5.65 -15.03
N LEU A 69 0.86 4.52 -14.50
CA LEU A 69 0.43 3.18 -14.90
C LEU A 69 -1.08 2.96 -14.72
N GLU A 70 -1.67 3.46 -13.64
CA GLU A 70 -3.08 3.28 -13.36
C GLU A 70 -3.95 4.07 -14.35
N SER A 71 -3.61 5.35 -14.57
CA SER A 71 -4.26 6.20 -15.56
C SER A 71 -4.08 5.66 -16.99
N ALA A 72 -2.90 5.12 -17.29
CA ALA A 72 -2.61 4.56 -18.60
C ALA A 72 -3.43 3.30 -18.93
N LEU A 73 -3.76 2.49 -17.92
CA LEU A 73 -4.57 1.27 -18.07
C LEU A 73 -6.08 1.50 -17.84
N THR A 74 -6.47 2.68 -17.36
CA THR A 74 -7.88 2.99 -17.11
C THR A 74 -8.64 3.14 -18.44
N ASP A 75 -9.85 2.57 -18.51
CA ASP A 75 -10.76 2.65 -19.68
C ASP A 75 -10.17 2.15 -21.02
N ILE A 76 -9.16 1.27 -20.95
CA ILE A 76 -8.68 0.54 -22.12
C ILE A 76 -9.37 -0.82 -22.18
N ASN A 77 -9.86 -1.19 -23.37
CA ASN A 77 -10.37 -2.53 -23.59
C ASN A 77 -9.23 -3.48 -23.97
N LEU A 78 -8.65 -4.15 -22.98
CA LEU A 78 -7.65 -5.18 -23.16
C LEU A 78 -8.31 -6.57 -23.24
N LYS A 79 -7.76 -7.44 -24.09
CA LYS A 79 -8.17 -8.85 -24.14
C LYS A 79 -7.79 -9.57 -22.83
N ASP A 80 -8.56 -10.58 -22.47
CA ASP A 80 -8.34 -11.36 -21.25
C ASP A 80 -6.92 -11.93 -21.17
N ALA A 81 -6.37 -12.43 -22.26
CA ALA A 81 -5.00 -12.95 -22.30
C ALA A 81 -3.93 -11.88 -21.97
N ILE A 82 -4.15 -10.62 -22.36
CA ILE A 82 -3.25 -9.52 -22.01
C ILE A 82 -3.35 -9.22 -20.53
N ILE A 83 -4.56 -9.22 -19.98
CA ILE A 83 -4.82 -9.00 -18.56
C ILE A 83 -4.14 -10.09 -17.71
N ASP A 84 -4.30 -11.35 -18.09
CA ASP A 84 -3.67 -12.48 -17.41
C ASP A 84 -2.13 -12.38 -17.45
N ASP A 85 -1.56 -11.99 -18.57
CA ASP A 85 -0.12 -11.77 -18.69
C ASP A 85 0.35 -10.56 -17.85
N ILE A 86 -0.41 -9.48 -17.77
CA ILE A 86 -0.11 -8.35 -16.87
C ILE A 86 -0.08 -8.82 -15.42
N ILE A 87 -1.05 -9.62 -14.99
CA ILE A 87 -1.09 -10.19 -13.63
C ILE A 87 0.17 -11.04 -13.39
N MET A 88 0.49 -11.95 -14.31
CA MET A 88 1.66 -12.82 -14.18
C MET A 88 2.97 -12.03 -14.12
N GLN A 89 3.16 -11.07 -15.03
CA GLN A 89 4.40 -10.26 -15.06
C GLN A 89 4.52 -9.35 -13.85
N THR A 90 3.41 -8.80 -13.35
CA THR A 90 3.37 -8.03 -12.11
C THR A 90 3.79 -8.90 -10.93
N TRP A 91 3.22 -10.10 -10.81
CA TRP A 91 3.55 -11.04 -9.74
C TRP A 91 5.03 -11.44 -9.78
N LEU A 92 5.58 -11.78 -10.96
CA LEU A 92 6.98 -12.17 -11.12
C LEU A 92 7.92 -11.05 -10.67
N LEU A 93 7.72 -9.83 -11.18
CA LEU A 93 8.58 -8.69 -10.86
C LEU A 93 8.57 -8.36 -9.36
N VAL A 94 7.39 -8.32 -8.74
CA VAL A 94 7.28 -7.94 -7.33
C VAL A 94 7.75 -9.09 -6.43
N SER A 95 7.46 -10.36 -6.80
CA SER A 95 7.89 -11.52 -6.03
C SER A 95 9.41 -11.68 -5.98
N ASP A 96 10.12 -11.43 -7.08
CA ASP A 96 11.57 -11.48 -7.10
C ASP A 96 12.19 -10.44 -6.14
N ALA A 97 11.71 -9.20 -6.20
CA ALA A 97 12.18 -8.14 -5.31
C ALA A 97 11.84 -8.41 -3.83
N ASP A 98 10.67 -8.95 -3.56
CA ASP A 98 10.22 -9.30 -2.21
C ASP A 98 11.07 -10.45 -1.61
N LEU A 99 11.40 -11.49 -2.40
CA LEU A 99 12.26 -12.60 -1.96
C LEU A 99 13.72 -12.16 -1.79
N ASP A 100 14.19 -11.24 -2.61
CA ASP A 100 15.52 -10.63 -2.44
C ASP A 100 15.59 -9.84 -1.12
N LEU A 101 14.56 -9.07 -0.80
CA LEU A 101 14.46 -8.39 0.50
C LEU A 101 14.44 -9.38 1.65
N LEU A 102 13.61 -10.43 1.58
CA LEU A 102 13.59 -11.48 2.60
C LEU A 102 14.98 -12.10 2.81
N THR A 103 15.70 -12.35 1.72
CA THR A 103 17.06 -12.88 1.78
C THR A 103 17.99 -11.94 2.52
N LYS A 104 17.95 -10.64 2.25
CA LYS A 104 18.74 -9.62 2.97
C LYS A 104 18.38 -9.55 4.46
N ILE A 105 17.09 -9.58 4.79
CA ILE A 105 16.63 -9.60 6.19
C ILE A 105 17.21 -10.80 6.93
N LEU A 106 17.21 -11.99 6.31
CA LEU A 106 17.67 -13.22 6.95
C LEU A 106 19.20 -13.33 7.01
N SER A 107 19.93 -12.91 5.97
CA SER A 107 21.39 -13.03 5.88
C SER A 107 22.09 -11.83 6.51
N ASP A 108 21.69 -10.62 6.16
CA ASP A 108 22.38 -9.39 6.52
C ASP A 108 21.81 -8.75 7.79
N LYS A 109 20.73 -9.33 8.33
CA LYS A 109 19.98 -8.81 9.49
C LYS A 109 19.52 -7.37 9.28
N GLU A 110 19.16 -7.04 8.04
CA GLU A 110 18.60 -5.73 7.72
C GLU A 110 17.35 -5.47 8.58
N THR A 111 17.33 -4.33 9.26
CA THR A 111 16.20 -3.92 10.09
C THR A 111 15.35 -2.92 9.33
N LEU A 112 14.08 -3.24 9.18
CA LEU A 112 13.12 -2.35 8.54
C LEU A 112 12.67 -1.25 9.51
N PRO A 113 12.84 0.04 9.21
CA PRO A 113 12.30 1.13 10.04
C PRO A 113 10.79 1.00 10.29
N LEU A 114 10.08 0.42 9.33
CA LEU A 114 8.66 0.11 9.45
C LEU A 114 8.35 -0.83 10.64
N SER A 115 9.27 -1.74 10.98
CA SER A 115 9.12 -2.62 12.15
C SER A 115 9.08 -1.84 13.47
N GLN A 116 9.94 -0.83 13.59
CA GLN A 116 9.98 0.04 14.77
C GLN A 116 8.73 0.92 14.84
N LEU A 117 8.23 1.41 13.70
CA LEU A 117 7.01 2.18 13.66
C LEU A 117 5.81 1.36 14.14
N ILE A 118 5.62 0.15 13.59
CA ILE A 118 4.51 -0.74 13.98
C ILE A 118 4.64 -1.11 15.45
N TYR A 119 5.86 -1.43 15.92
CA TYR A 119 6.11 -1.74 17.34
C TYR A 119 5.76 -0.57 18.26
N LYS A 120 6.12 0.64 17.87
CA LYS A 120 5.82 1.86 18.64
C LYS A 120 4.30 2.14 18.71
N MET A 121 3.57 1.85 17.64
CA MET A 121 2.10 1.94 17.63
C MET A 121 1.43 0.84 18.46
N TYR A 122 2.09 -0.32 18.62
CA TYR A 122 1.58 -1.45 19.39
C TYR A 122 1.83 -1.29 20.90
N THR A 123 2.92 -0.64 21.30
CA THR A 123 3.34 -0.48 22.70
C THR A 123 2.92 0.91 23.26
N PRO A 124 2.99 1.18 24.59
CA PRO A 124 3.47 0.32 25.69
C PRO A 124 2.46 -0.74 26.15
N THR A 125 1.17 -0.53 25.94
CA THR A 125 0.14 -1.52 26.28
C THR A 125 -0.18 -2.30 25.03
N PRO A 126 -0.07 -3.65 25.02
CA PRO A 126 -0.40 -4.44 23.86
C PRO A 126 -1.76 -4.05 23.30
N GLN A 127 -1.75 -3.56 22.08
CA GLN A 127 -2.90 -2.93 21.46
C GLN A 127 -3.28 -3.68 20.18
N CYS A 128 -4.31 -3.23 19.57
CA CYS A 128 -4.64 -3.58 18.22
C CYS A 128 -4.09 -2.50 17.30
N VAL A 129 -3.24 -2.88 16.35
CA VAL A 129 -2.82 -2.00 15.25
C VAL A 129 -3.55 -2.47 14.01
N ASN A 130 -4.26 -1.57 13.36
CA ASN A 130 -4.97 -1.86 12.12
C ASN A 130 -4.20 -1.25 10.94
N ILE A 131 -3.89 -2.06 9.95
CA ILE A 131 -3.17 -1.66 8.75
C ILE A 131 -3.99 -2.05 7.52
N ILE A 132 -4.19 -1.12 6.61
CA ILE A 132 -4.72 -1.38 5.27
C ILE A 132 -3.60 -1.08 4.28
N THR A 133 -3.43 -1.96 3.29
CA THR A 133 -2.48 -1.74 2.21
C THR A 133 -3.05 -2.14 0.86
N THR A 134 -2.64 -1.41 -0.18
CA THR A 134 -2.86 -1.76 -1.58
C THR A 134 -1.68 -2.52 -2.18
N ASN A 135 -0.61 -2.75 -1.40
CA ASN A 135 0.60 -3.42 -1.84
C ASN A 135 0.43 -4.94 -1.88
N TYR A 136 1.06 -5.58 -2.85
CA TYR A 136 1.12 -7.05 -2.97
C TYR A 136 2.25 -7.66 -2.15
N ASP A 137 3.35 -6.88 -1.93
CA ASP A 137 4.55 -7.32 -1.21
C ASP A 137 4.26 -7.70 0.24
N ARG A 138 5.22 -8.37 0.89
CA ARG A 138 5.13 -8.86 2.28
C ARG A 138 6.00 -8.06 3.25
N VAL A 139 6.39 -6.85 2.88
CA VAL A 139 7.25 -6.00 3.71
C VAL A 139 6.64 -5.71 5.09
N ILE A 140 5.31 -5.55 5.15
CA ILE A 140 4.61 -5.30 6.43
C ILE A 140 4.65 -6.54 7.31
N GLU A 141 4.45 -7.73 6.73
CA GLU A 141 4.55 -9.01 7.42
C GLU A 141 5.97 -9.21 7.95
N TYR A 142 7.01 -8.98 7.13
CA TYR A 142 8.40 -9.05 7.58
C TYR A 142 8.71 -8.05 8.69
N ALA A 143 8.17 -6.84 8.61
CA ALA A 143 8.32 -5.84 9.66
C ALA A 143 7.68 -6.28 10.98
N CYS A 144 6.52 -6.91 10.94
CA CYS A 144 5.86 -7.48 12.13
C CYS A 144 6.66 -8.65 12.71
N ASP A 145 7.18 -9.55 11.86
CA ASP A 145 7.96 -10.72 12.28
C ASP A 145 9.28 -10.31 12.95
N GLN A 146 9.97 -9.26 12.45
CA GLN A 146 11.20 -8.74 13.04
C GLN A 146 11.02 -8.32 14.51
N VAL A 147 9.85 -7.79 14.85
CA VAL A 147 9.53 -7.36 16.22
C VAL A 147 8.60 -8.32 16.95
N LYS A 148 8.41 -9.53 16.38
CA LYS A 148 7.65 -10.64 16.96
C LYS A 148 6.21 -10.27 17.34
N LEU A 149 5.56 -9.46 16.55
CA LEU A 149 4.17 -9.10 16.74
C LEU A 149 3.23 -10.12 16.11
N PRO A 150 2.21 -10.57 16.85
CA PRO A 150 1.19 -11.44 16.27
C PRO A 150 0.43 -10.68 15.18
N THR A 151 0.33 -11.26 13.98
CA THR A 151 -0.28 -10.61 12.83
C THR A 151 -1.40 -11.49 12.27
N ASP A 152 -2.54 -10.87 11.99
CA ASP A 152 -3.69 -11.50 11.32
C ASP A 152 -3.80 -10.94 9.90
N VAL A 153 -3.47 -11.76 8.92
CA VAL A 153 -3.57 -11.44 7.48
C VAL A 153 -4.87 -11.98 6.86
N ARG A 154 -5.82 -12.38 7.69
CA ARG A 154 -7.13 -12.96 7.33
C ARG A 154 -7.08 -14.35 6.70
N PHE A 155 -5.95 -15.01 6.70
CA PHE A 155 -5.79 -16.38 6.24
C PHE A 155 -5.25 -17.25 7.38
N SER A 156 -5.85 -18.42 7.59
CA SER A 156 -5.48 -19.37 8.63
C SER A 156 -5.25 -20.77 8.07
N GLY A 157 -4.35 -21.50 8.67
CA GLY A 157 -3.88 -22.82 8.24
C GLY A 157 -2.36 -22.90 8.29
N ASN A 158 -1.80 -24.01 7.83
CA ASN A 158 -0.33 -24.17 7.81
C ASN A 158 0.25 -23.76 6.45
N TYR A 159 0.15 -24.62 5.44
CA TYR A 159 0.72 -24.38 4.10
C TYR A 159 -0.32 -23.98 3.06
N PHE A 160 -1.52 -24.51 3.17
CA PHE A 160 -2.68 -24.06 2.41
C PHE A 160 -3.61 -23.33 3.37
N LYS A 161 -3.36 -22.03 3.50
CA LYS A 161 -4.18 -21.19 4.37
C LYS A 161 -5.44 -20.79 3.64
N SER A 162 -6.58 -20.95 4.29
CA SER A 162 -7.88 -20.54 3.78
C SER A 162 -8.31 -19.20 4.38
N PHE A 163 -9.10 -18.45 3.65
CA PHE A 163 -9.65 -17.18 4.13
C PHE A 163 -10.52 -17.41 5.38
N SER A 164 -10.31 -16.57 6.38
CA SER A 164 -11.08 -16.58 7.63
C SER A 164 -12.01 -15.38 7.66
N ASN A 165 -13.31 -15.64 7.55
CA ASN A 165 -14.34 -14.62 7.68
C ASN A 165 -14.71 -14.32 9.15
N SER A 166 -13.79 -14.58 10.09
CA SER A 166 -13.97 -14.22 11.50
C SER A 166 -13.98 -12.72 11.72
N GLU A 167 -14.51 -12.25 12.83
CA GLU A 167 -14.42 -10.83 13.19
C GLU A 167 -12.96 -10.39 13.34
N ILE A 168 -12.70 -9.11 13.00
CA ILE A 168 -11.39 -8.49 13.19
C ILE A 168 -11.09 -8.42 14.69
N LYS A 169 -9.93 -8.94 15.07
CA LYS A 169 -9.50 -8.98 16.47
C LYS A 169 -9.22 -7.57 17.00
N SER A 170 -9.61 -7.32 18.23
CA SER A 170 -9.59 -5.98 18.83
C SER A 170 -8.43 -5.75 19.82
N ARG A 171 -7.64 -6.78 20.13
CA ARG A 171 -6.55 -6.70 21.13
C ARG A 171 -5.37 -7.60 20.82
N ASN A 172 -4.17 -7.14 21.17
CA ASN A 172 -2.93 -7.89 21.13
C ASN A 172 -2.58 -8.47 19.77
N ILE A 173 -2.83 -7.69 18.72
CA ILE A 173 -2.64 -8.15 17.34
C ILE A 173 -2.42 -6.99 16.38
N VAL A 174 -1.72 -7.26 15.30
CA VAL A 174 -1.71 -6.42 14.09
C VAL A 174 -2.69 -7.03 13.10
N ASN A 175 -3.77 -6.34 12.78
CA ASN A 175 -4.65 -6.72 11.67
C ASN A 175 -4.13 -6.09 10.39
N LEU A 176 -3.79 -6.91 9.43
CA LEU A 176 -3.31 -6.48 8.11
C LEU A 176 -4.32 -6.87 7.03
N ILE A 177 -4.93 -5.87 6.42
CA ILE A 177 -5.88 -6.04 5.32
C ILE A 177 -5.23 -5.63 4.01
N LYS A 178 -5.03 -6.58 3.11
CA LYS A 178 -4.44 -6.40 1.78
C LYS A 178 -5.55 -6.38 0.75
N VAL A 179 -6.06 -5.19 0.42
CA VAL A 179 -7.27 -5.04 -0.40
C VAL A 179 -7.07 -5.34 -1.88
N HIS A 180 -5.83 -5.40 -2.35
CA HIS A 180 -5.47 -5.77 -3.72
C HIS A 180 -4.83 -7.16 -3.84
N GLY A 181 -5.06 -8.03 -2.86
CA GLY A 181 -4.42 -9.34 -2.82
C GLY A 181 -2.98 -9.31 -2.33
N SER A 182 -2.27 -10.42 -2.47
CA SER A 182 -0.90 -10.60 -1.98
C SER A 182 -0.12 -11.59 -2.84
N LEU A 183 1.21 -11.48 -2.82
CA LEU A 183 2.12 -12.40 -3.53
C LEU A 183 1.95 -13.88 -3.13
N ASP A 184 1.42 -14.15 -1.96
CA ASP A 184 1.14 -15.49 -1.47
C ASP A 184 -0.32 -15.94 -1.69
N MET A 185 -1.16 -15.10 -2.28
CA MET A 185 -2.54 -15.43 -2.60
C MET A 185 -2.65 -15.98 -4.02
N PHE A 186 -3.27 -17.15 -4.13
CA PHE A 186 -3.47 -17.86 -5.40
C PHE A 186 -4.87 -18.41 -5.47
N LYS A 187 -5.47 -18.30 -6.65
CA LYS A 187 -6.77 -18.84 -6.99
C LYS A 187 -6.60 -20.14 -7.77
N ASP A 188 -7.33 -21.19 -7.41
CA ASP A 188 -7.39 -22.44 -8.15
C ASP A 188 -8.46 -22.41 -9.28
N LYS A 189 -8.59 -23.52 -10.01
CA LYS A 189 -9.56 -23.68 -11.12
C LYS A 189 -11.04 -23.61 -10.69
N ASP A 190 -11.31 -23.80 -9.41
CA ASP A 190 -12.66 -23.79 -8.83
C ASP A 190 -12.96 -22.44 -8.12
N ASP A 191 -12.13 -21.41 -8.41
CA ASP A 191 -12.18 -20.06 -7.85
C ASP A 191 -11.95 -19.95 -6.33
N TYR A 192 -11.39 -21.01 -5.69
CA TYR A 192 -10.99 -20.94 -4.29
C TYR A 192 -9.64 -20.22 -4.15
N VAL A 193 -9.58 -19.27 -3.23
CA VAL A 193 -8.35 -18.51 -2.93
C VAL A 193 -7.67 -19.10 -1.69
N TYR A 194 -6.38 -19.39 -1.86
CA TYR A 194 -5.49 -19.86 -0.81
C TYR A 194 -4.32 -18.91 -0.63
N SER A 195 -3.82 -18.75 0.60
CA SER A 195 -2.49 -18.20 0.84
C SER A 195 -1.49 -19.36 0.90
N ILE A 196 -0.54 -19.38 -0.03
CA ILE A 196 0.54 -20.36 -0.16
C ILE A 196 1.87 -19.63 0.04
N PRO A 197 2.59 -19.86 1.15
CA PRO A 197 3.75 -19.05 1.48
C PRO A 197 4.94 -19.27 0.54
N LEU A 198 5.68 -18.20 0.28
CA LEU A 198 7.05 -18.15 -0.27
C LEU A 198 7.26 -18.98 -1.55
N GLN A 199 6.45 -18.76 -2.57
CA GLN A 199 6.67 -19.36 -3.88
C GLN A 199 7.66 -18.52 -4.71
N ARG A 200 8.60 -19.17 -5.41
CA ARG A 200 9.46 -18.54 -6.42
C ARG A 200 8.82 -18.56 -7.82
N THR A 201 7.89 -19.48 -8.02
CA THR A 201 7.16 -19.64 -9.27
C THR A 201 5.68 -19.82 -8.95
N ILE A 202 4.83 -19.45 -9.87
CA ILE A 202 3.40 -19.67 -9.73
C ILE A 202 3.15 -21.18 -9.73
N PRO A 203 2.46 -21.73 -8.71
CA PRO A 203 2.16 -23.15 -8.66
C PRO A 203 1.30 -23.60 -9.86
N SER A 204 1.57 -24.79 -10.39
CA SER A 204 0.81 -25.32 -11.54
C SER A 204 -0.68 -25.44 -11.21
N GLY A 205 -1.53 -24.91 -12.07
CA GLY A 205 -2.98 -24.90 -11.88
C GLY A 205 -3.52 -23.77 -11.00
N PHE A 206 -2.66 -22.83 -10.59
CA PHE A 206 -3.05 -21.65 -9.82
C PHE A 206 -2.79 -20.35 -10.61
N ILE A 207 -3.55 -19.33 -10.27
CA ILE A 207 -3.40 -17.96 -10.79
C ILE A 207 -3.16 -17.03 -9.61
N PRO A 208 -2.20 -16.07 -9.69
CA PRO A 208 -2.00 -15.09 -8.63
C PRO A 208 -3.28 -14.27 -8.39
N GLU A 209 -3.68 -14.16 -7.14
CA GLU A 209 -4.83 -13.34 -6.75
C GLU A 209 -4.34 -11.95 -6.33
N ILE A 210 -4.04 -11.14 -7.33
CA ILE A 210 -3.66 -9.73 -7.18
C ILE A 210 -4.49 -8.85 -8.10
N ILE A 211 -4.85 -7.66 -7.63
CA ILE A 211 -5.57 -6.65 -8.39
C ILE A 211 -4.55 -5.68 -8.98
N THR A 212 -4.24 -5.84 -10.25
CA THR A 212 -3.33 -4.94 -10.97
C THR A 212 -4.00 -3.60 -11.29
N PRO A 213 -3.22 -2.52 -11.50
CA PRO A 213 -3.75 -1.24 -11.95
C PRO A 213 -4.61 -1.36 -13.20
N GLY A 214 -5.65 -0.52 -13.35
CA GLY A 214 -6.50 -0.43 -14.53
C GLY A 214 -7.79 -1.26 -14.48
N ALA A 215 -8.21 -1.81 -15.62
CA ALA A 215 -9.52 -2.45 -15.84
C ALA A 215 -9.82 -3.69 -14.97
N ASN A 216 -8.81 -4.27 -14.34
CA ASN A 216 -8.96 -5.49 -13.53
C ASN A 216 -9.66 -5.27 -12.19
N LYS A 217 -9.81 -4.03 -11.73
CA LYS A 217 -10.53 -3.71 -10.48
C LYS A 217 -11.95 -4.29 -10.45
N TYR A 218 -12.60 -4.40 -11.59
CA TYR A 218 -13.95 -4.97 -11.69
C TYR A 218 -13.98 -6.49 -11.66
N ARG A 219 -12.95 -7.18 -12.20
CA ARG A 219 -12.88 -8.64 -12.20
C ARG A 219 -12.55 -9.21 -10.82
N ALA A 220 -11.60 -8.61 -10.14
CA ALA A 220 -11.18 -9.08 -8.81
C ALA A 220 -12.22 -8.77 -7.71
N LEU A 221 -13.08 -7.77 -7.89
CA LEU A 221 -14.23 -7.54 -7.00
C LEU A 221 -15.29 -8.64 -7.08
N LEU A 222 -15.17 -9.58 -8.02
CA LEU A 222 -16.10 -10.70 -8.19
C LEU A 222 -15.74 -11.92 -7.32
N THR A 223 -14.54 -12.00 -6.74
CA THR A 223 -14.24 -13.05 -5.76
C THR A 223 -14.82 -12.67 -4.40
N SER A 224 -15.47 -13.62 -3.75
CA SER A 224 -16.09 -13.39 -2.43
C SER A 224 -15.06 -12.92 -1.39
N GLN A 225 -13.84 -13.45 -1.43
CA GLN A 225 -12.77 -13.11 -0.50
C GLN A 225 -12.27 -11.66 -0.67
N CYS A 226 -12.11 -11.18 -1.90
CA CYS A 226 -11.72 -9.78 -2.15
C CYS A 226 -12.82 -8.81 -1.71
N ALA A 227 -14.10 -9.16 -1.94
CA ALA A 227 -15.22 -8.39 -1.47
C ALA A 227 -15.27 -8.32 0.07
N ASP A 228 -15.03 -9.46 0.74
CA ASP A 228 -14.98 -9.53 2.20
C ASP A 228 -13.81 -8.73 2.78
N MET A 229 -12.61 -8.82 2.19
CA MET A 229 -11.46 -8.02 2.62
C MET A 229 -11.71 -6.53 2.47
N LYS A 230 -12.32 -6.13 1.34
CA LYS A 230 -12.72 -4.75 1.12
C LYS A 230 -13.75 -4.28 2.16
N HIS A 231 -14.79 -5.07 2.41
CA HIS A 231 -15.79 -4.76 3.44
C HIS A 231 -15.16 -4.59 4.84
N GLN A 232 -14.19 -5.44 5.18
CA GLN A 232 -13.44 -5.32 6.43
C GLN A 232 -12.59 -4.04 6.48
N ALA A 233 -11.95 -3.67 5.35
CA ALA A 233 -11.21 -2.41 5.25
C ALA A 233 -12.15 -1.20 5.44
N ASP A 234 -13.30 -1.19 4.78
CA ASP A 234 -14.31 -0.13 4.92
C ASP A 234 -14.76 0.02 6.39
N ASN A 235 -15.01 -1.10 7.09
CA ASN A 235 -15.35 -1.10 8.51
C ASN A 235 -14.22 -0.54 9.39
N LEU A 236 -12.95 -0.82 9.06
CA LEU A 236 -11.81 -0.25 9.78
C LEU A 236 -11.70 1.26 9.55
N VAL A 237 -11.90 1.74 8.32
CA VAL A 237 -11.92 3.18 8.00
C VAL A 237 -13.05 3.89 8.75
N GLU A 238 -14.24 3.30 8.78
CA GLU A 238 -15.39 3.86 9.52
C GLU A 238 -15.10 3.99 11.02
N LYS A 239 -14.53 2.96 11.65
CA LYS A 239 -14.22 2.92 13.08
C LYS A 239 -12.96 3.69 13.47
N ALA A 240 -12.09 4.03 12.51
CA ALA A 240 -10.85 4.75 12.77
C ALA A 240 -11.13 6.11 13.42
N LYS A 241 -10.29 6.50 14.37
CA LYS A 241 -10.34 7.83 15.00
C LYS A 241 -9.48 8.84 14.27
N SER A 242 -8.43 8.39 13.62
CA SER A 242 -7.49 9.17 12.81
C SER A 242 -6.80 8.28 11.78
N PHE A 243 -6.08 8.87 10.85
CA PHE A 243 -5.37 8.19 9.78
C PHE A 243 -3.88 8.55 9.78
N LEU A 244 -3.02 7.56 9.59
CA LEU A 244 -1.60 7.73 9.28
C LEU A 244 -1.31 7.05 7.95
N CYS A 245 -1.08 7.85 6.91
CA CYS A 245 -0.81 7.38 5.56
C CYS A 245 0.69 7.44 5.26
N ILE A 246 1.29 6.33 4.85
CA ILE A 246 2.73 6.21 4.56
C ILE A 246 2.91 5.76 3.11
N GLY A 247 3.50 6.62 2.29
CA GLY A 247 3.73 6.32 0.88
C GLY A 247 2.46 5.97 0.10
N TYR A 248 1.29 6.44 0.55
CA TYR A 248 0.00 6.19 -0.08
C TYR A 248 -0.38 7.36 -0.98
N GLY A 249 -0.56 7.08 -2.27
CA GLY A 249 -0.74 8.10 -3.30
C GLY A 249 -2.17 8.63 -3.46
N PHE A 250 -3.16 8.06 -2.76
CA PHE A 250 -4.59 8.39 -2.93
C PHE A 250 -5.13 8.17 -4.34
N ASN A 251 -4.58 7.21 -5.08
CA ASN A 251 -5.06 6.86 -6.43
C ASN A 251 -6.18 5.81 -6.41
N ASP A 252 -6.31 5.00 -5.35
CA ASP A 252 -7.39 4.04 -5.21
C ASP A 252 -8.71 4.74 -4.83
N SER A 253 -9.59 4.90 -5.80
CA SER A 253 -10.86 5.62 -5.65
C SER A 253 -11.80 5.01 -4.60
N GLN A 254 -11.68 3.70 -4.33
CA GLN A 254 -12.59 3.01 -3.42
C GLN A 254 -12.22 3.27 -1.95
N ILE A 255 -10.93 3.10 -1.59
CA ILE A 255 -10.45 3.38 -0.23
C ILE A 255 -10.41 4.89 0.01
N GLN A 256 -9.91 5.65 -0.99
CA GLN A 256 -9.83 7.10 -0.93
C GLN A 256 -11.16 7.75 -0.55
N ARG A 257 -12.27 7.33 -1.16
CA ARG A 257 -13.60 7.89 -0.88
C ARG A 257 -13.96 7.83 0.60
N ASN A 258 -13.78 6.68 1.24
CA ASN A 258 -14.15 6.46 2.65
C ASN A 258 -13.22 7.23 3.60
N ILE A 259 -11.92 7.34 3.27
CA ILE A 259 -10.97 8.18 4.02
C ILE A 259 -11.37 9.64 3.94
N ILE A 260 -11.65 10.15 2.73
CA ILE A 260 -12.06 11.54 2.51
C ILE A 260 -13.35 11.87 3.26
N GLU A 261 -14.31 10.97 3.27
CA GLU A 261 -15.52 11.12 4.09
C GLU A 261 -15.19 11.18 5.59
N GLY A 262 -14.29 10.31 6.06
CA GLY A 262 -13.84 10.32 7.44
C GLY A 262 -13.18 11.65 7.84
N ILE A 263 -12.29 12.22 7.01
CA ILE A 263 -11.64 13.49 7.32
C ILE A 263 -12.60 14.69 7.21
N LYS A 264 -13.58 14.65 6.31
CA LYS A 264 -14.67 15.64 6.27
C LYS A 264 -15.48 15.64 7.56
N ASN A 265 -15.65 14.47 8.18
CA ASN A 265 -16.32 14.30 9.47
C ASN A 265 -15.39 14.61 10.67
N GLY A 266 -14.24 15.25 10.44
CA GLY A 266 -13.36 15.79 11.48
C GLY A 266 -12.31 14.81 12.00
N LYS A 267 -12.13 13.64 11.40
CA LYS A 267 -11.02 12.72 11.74
C LYS A 267 -9.68 13.33 11.29
N PRO A 268 -8.68 13.39 12.17
CA PRO A 268 -7.34 13.87 11.79
C PRO A 268 -6.66 12.92 10.80
N ILE A 269 -5.81 13.49 9.95
CA ILE A 269 -4.97 12.74 9.02
C ILE A 269 -3.54 13.26 9.00
N VAL A 270 -2.58 12.34 9.04
CA VAL A 270 -1.16 12.59 8.80
C VAL A 270 -0.74 11.81 7.56
N VAL A 271 -0.14 12.48 6.60
CA VAL A 271 0.38 11.86 5.37
C VAL A 271 1.89 12.05 5.33
N VAL A 272 2.63 10.96 5.17
CA VAL A 272 4.09 10.92 5.06
C VAL A 272 4.43 10.21 3.76
N THR A 273 5.02 10.92 2.82
CA THR A 273 5.30 10.37 1.48
C THR A 273 6.45 11.12 0.81
N LYS A 274 7.07 10.50 -0.18
CA LYS A 274 8.05 11.20 -1.00
C LYS A 274 7.40 12.37 -1.75
N GLN A 275 6.29 12.10 -2.43
CA GLN A 275 5.56 13.12 -3.18
C GLN A 275 4.07 12.75 -3.23
N LEU A 276 3.23 13.75 -3.11
CA LEU A 276 1.78 13.65 -3.30
C LEU A 276 1.41 14.47 -4.54
N SER A 277 0.51 13.97 -5.37
CA SER A 277 0.01 14.77 -6.50
C SER A 277 -0.77 15.99 -6.01
N ASP A 278 -0.75 17.08 -6.77
CA ASP A 278 -1.48 18.31 -6.44
C ASP A 278 -2.99 18.02 -6.26
N ALA A 279 -3.53 17.10 -7.05
CA ALA A 279 -4.93 16.69 -6.94
C ALA A 279 -5.22 16.01 -5.58
N ALA A 280 -4.36 15.07 -5.15
CA ALA A 280 -4.51 14.37 -3.87
C ALA A 280 -4.26 15.32 -2.69
N ALA A 281 -3.24 16.17 -2.76
CA ALA A 281 -2.99 17.18 -1.74
C ALA A 281 -4.17 18.16 -1.62
N GLY A 282 -4.65 18.70 -2.75
CA GLY A 282 -5.81 19.58 -2.80
C GLY A 282 -7.07 18.95 -2.24
N LEU A 283 -7.29 17.65 -2.51
CA LEU A 283 -8.42 16.91 -1.98
C LEU A 283 -8.40 16.83 -0.43
N ILE A 284 -7.25 16.54 0.18
CA ILE A 284 -7.08 16.48 1.63
C ILE A 284 -7.25 17.88 2.24
N ILE A 285 -6.54 18.87 1.71
CA ILE A 285 -6.52 20.26 2.21
C ILE A 285 -7.92 20.89 2.18
N ASN A 286 -8.71 20.59 1.15
CA ASN A 286 -10.06 21.11 1.02
C ASN A 286 -11.11 20.30 1.81
N SER A 287 -10.77 19.07 2.21
CA SER A 287 -11.70 18.19 2.93
C SER A 287 -11.53 18.22 4.45
N SER A 288 -10.41 18.68 4.98
CA SER A 288 -10.11 18.65 6.42
C SER A 288 -9.47 19.93 6.92
N SER A 289 -9.77 20.29 8.17
CA SER A 289 -9.03 21.28 8.95
C SER A 289 -7.96 20.64 9.87
N LYS A 290 -7.95 19.29 9.99
CA LYS A 290 -7.06 18.53 10.88
C LYS A 290 -6.16 17.63 10.06
N TYR A 291 -5.24 18.21 9.31
CA TYR A 291 -4.30 17.45 8.48
C TYR A 291 -2.86 17.93 8.69
N VAL A 292 -1.92 17.03 8.49
CA VAL A 292 -0.50 17.30 8.30
C VAL A 292 -0.05 16.47 7.11
N ILE A 293 0.48 17.13 6.07
CA ILE A 293 1.13 16.45 4.94
C ILE A 293 2.62 16.74 5.07
N ILE A 294 3.44 15.70 5.06
CA ILE A 294 4.89 15.73 5.11
C ILE A 294 5.42 15.04 3.86
N GLN A 295 6.08 15.81 3.00
CA GLN A 295 6.68 15.25 1.78
C GLN A 295 8.11 15.75 1.57
N GLU A 296 8.85 15.13 0.64
CA GLU A 296 10.17 15.56 0.23
C GLU A 296 10.09 16.97 -0.36
N ASP A 297 11.06 17.82 -0.03
CA ASP A 297 11.24 19.07 -0.75
C ASP A 297 11.78 18.80 -2.16
N MET A 298 11.16 19.37 -3.19
CA MET A 298 11.53 19.09 -4.58
C MET A 298 12.93 19.61 -4.98
N GLY A 299 13.48 20.55 -4.23
CA GLY A 299 14.81 21.13 -4.49
C GLY A 299 15.91 20.54 -3.64
N ASP A 300 15.58 19.91 -2.52
CA ASP A 300 16.54 19.41 -1.53
C ASP A 300 16.00 18.23 -0.75
N SER A 301 16.41 17.02 -1.11
CA SER A 301 15.95 15.77 -0.47
C SER A 301 16.32 15.63 1.01
N THR A 302 17.17 16.51 1.55
CA THR A 302 17.49 16.56 2.99
C THR A 302 16.46 17.33 3.80
N LYS A 303 15.48 17.94 3.11
CA LYS A 303 14.41 18.75 3.71
C LYS A 303 13.05 18.13 3.51
N SER A 304 12.11 18.57 4.32
CA SER A 304 10.70 18.22 4.21
C SER A 304 9.83 19.43 4.00
N ASP A 305 8.91 19.32 3.04
CA ASP A 305 7.78 20.23 2.86
C ASP A 305 6.63 19.80 3.75
N ILE A 306 6.10 20.73 4.51
CA ILE A 306 4.99 20.49 5.44
C ILE A 306 3.80 21.34 5.04
N PHE A 307 2.65 20.73 4.89
CA PHE A 307 1.38 21.43 4.63
C PHE A 307 0.46 21.27 5.84
N ILE A 308 0.12 22.38 6.47
CA ILE A 308 -0.77 22.50 7.63
C ILE A 308 -1.56 23.79 7.51
N ASN A 309 -2.85 23.77 7.85
CA ASN A 309 -3.71 24.99 7.88
C ASN A 309 -3.68 25.80 6.56
N LYS A 310 -3.56 25.13 5.41
CA LYS A 310 -3.43 25.73 4.07
C LYS A 310 -2.13 26.51 3.84
N GLU A 311 -1.15 26.36 4.71
CA GLU A 311 0.18 26.96 4.57
C GLU A 311 1.22 25.87 4.29
N ARG A 312 2.27 26.25 3.55
CA ARG A 312 3.44 25.40 3.27
C ARG A 312 4.63 25.91 4.06
N PHE A 313 5.32 25.01 4.73
CA PHE A 313 6.55 25.26 5.46
C PHE A 313 7.63 24.29 5.02
N GLN A 314 8.88 24.77 5.01
CA GLN A 314 10.05 23.93 4.76
C GLN A 314 10.79 23.72 6.08
N ILE A 315 11.20 22.50 6.36
CA ILE A 315 11.93 22.13 7.58
C ILE A 315 13.11 21.24 7.23
N GLU A 316 14.28 21.53 7.83
CA GLU A 316 15.47 20.68 7.75
C GLU A 316 15.22 19.31 8.38
N GLY A 317 15.51 18.25 7.63
CA GLY A 317 15.35 16.86 8.02
C GLY A 317 14.42 16.09 7.10
N THR A 318 14.65 14.78 6.99
CA THR A 318 13.96 13.85 6.11
C THR A 318 12.70 13.27 6.76
N TYR A 319 11.83 14.12 7.31
CA TYR A 319 10.60 13.69 8.02
C TYR A 319 9.57 13.02 7.11
N TRP A 320 9.77 13.10 5.80
CA TRP A 320 8.97 12.42 4.78
C TRP A 320 9.31 10.91 4.64
N THR A 321 10.33 10.42 5.36
CA THR A 321 10.68 8.99 5.45
C THR A 321 10.11 8.37 6.71
N VAL A 322 10.09 7.02 6.77
CA VAL A 322 9.67 6.29 7.98
C VAL A 322 10.64 6.55 9.13
N GLU A 323 11.96 6.59 8.87
CA GLU A 323 12.98 6.94 9.86
C GLU A 323 12.78 8.36 10.40
N GLY A 324 12.50 9.31 9.51
CA GLY A 324 12.23 10.69 9.91
C GLY A 324 10.97 10.80 10.77
N LEU A 325 9.91 10.07 10.40
CA LEU A 325 8.68 10.00 11.18
C LEU A 325 8.92 9.42 12.60
N LEU A 326 9.75 8.39 12.72
CA LEU A 326 10.11 7.78 14.02
C LEU A 326 10.75 8.78 15.00
N ASN A 327 11.37 9.84 14.50
CA ASN A 327 11.93 10.91 15.33
C ASN A 327 10.85 11.90 15.81
N ILE A 328 9.64 11.84 15.27
CA ILE A 328 8.53 12.74 15.63
C ILE A 328 7.61 12.09 16.67
N ILE A 329 7.26 10.81 16.47
CA ILE A 329 6.24 10.09 17.24
C ILE A 329 6.82 9.29 18.40
#